data_aa6f06ae9456d750224ad80e8479133e
#
_entry.id   aa6f06ae9456d750224ad80e8479133e
#
_cell.length_a   1.000
_cell.length_b   1.000
_cell.length_c   1.000
_cell.angle_alpha   90.00
_cell.angle_beta   90.00
_cell.angle_gamma   90.00
#
_symmetry.space_group_name_H-M   'P 1'
#
loop_
_entity.id
_entity.type
_entity.pdbx_description
1 polymer ?
#
loop_
_entity_poly.entity_id
_entity_poly.type
_entity_poly.pdbx_seq_one_letter_code
_entity_poly.pdbx_strand_id
1 'polypeptide(L)'
;MRLKMPYGISNFEELITENYYYVDKTMYIEKLENLPEKRIMFLHPRKFGKTLFTSVLENYYDKEKADKFETLYGKTYIGKNPTKLKNSYCILRFNFSGINTENEESTMIGFKEKVSISIDGFAKKYGIDFFVNQEQTTEGIMRSLIEAFKLQKPEDKIYVIIDEYDHFANELLGFYPEHFRNLVSKNGRVRKWYEILKEGTETVVDRIFITGVAPITLDSLTSGFNIGTDITQDVRFNEMMGFTKNELIEILNSQDILKEEQEQILPIMKENYDGYKFCLEAKNQIYNSNMCLYFLNRYIEFGKIPTKLIDVNIASDYSKIGKMLDLCKGENRLEILRKTVQGEPINNNIVEKFNPTIEFNETDMISMLYYLGYLTISGEDLGMPELTIPNKVMKQIERYSEFEDIKDIEGLRKYTIVVAGNELYIEEI
;
A
#
# COMPACT_ATOMS: atom_id res chain seq x y z
N MET A 1 -29.52 9.69 -11.39
CA MET A 1 -28.93 8.39 -11.77
C MET A 1 -27.93 8.03 -10.69
N ARG A 2 -28.08 6.87 -10.05
CA ARG A 2 -27.14 6.42 -8.99
C ARG A 2 -25.76 6.23 -9.60
N LEU A 3 -24.71 6.67 -8.91
CA LEU A 3 -23.32 6.43 -9.30
C LEU A 3 -22.99 4.95 -9.05
N LYS A 4 -22.17 4.37 -9.91
CA LYS A 4 -21.68 2.99 -9.74
C LYS A 4 -20.74 2.91 -8.54
N MET A 5 -20.70 1.78 -7.82
CA MET A 5 -19.69 1.54 -6.80
C MET A 5 -18.35 1.15 -7.42
N PRO A 6 -17.23 1.79 -7.06
CA PRO A 6 -15.92 1.61 -7.71
C PRO A 6 -15.15 0.39 -7.16
N TYR A 7 -15.83 -0.72 -6.94
CA TYR A 7 -15.15 -1.93 -6.45
C TYR A 7 -14.20 -2.47 -7.51
N GLY A 8 -12.91 -2.55 -7.17
CA GLY A 8 -11.85 -3.02 -8.06
C GLY A 8 -11.31 -1.98 -9.04
N ILE A 9 -11.81 -0.73 -9.03
CA ILE A 9 -11.35 0.35 -9.91
C ILE A 9 -10.21 1.11 -9.24
N SER A 10 -9.06 1.19 -9.92
CA SER A 10 -7.88 1.93 -9.44
C SER A 10 -7.38 3.00 -10.42
N ASN A 11 -8.04 3.17 -11.56
CA ASN A 11 -7.76 4.23 -12.53
C ASN A 11 -8.72 5.40 -12.29
N PHE A 12 -8.16 6.57 -11.92
CA PHE A 12 -8.97 7.75 -11.59
C PHE A 12 -9.73 8.31 -12.80
N GLU A 13 -9.11 8.35 -13.99
CA GLU A 13 -9.77 8.82 -15.21
C GLU A 13 -10.97 7.93 -15.54
N GLU A 14 -10.81 6.62 -15.54
CA GLU A 14 -11.90 5.65 -15.73
C GLU A 14 -13.00 5.86 -14.68
N LEU A 15 -12.62 5.98 -13.41
CA LEU A 15 -13.55 6.16 -12.30
C LEU A 15 -14.47 7.38 -12.52
N ILE A 16 -13.92 8.51 -12.93
CA ILE A 16 -14.69 9.74 -13.15
C ILE A 16 -15.49 9.68 -14.46
N THR A 17 -14.87 9.25 -15.57
CA THR A 17 -15.50 9.26 -16.89
C THR A 17 -16.62 8.24 -17.03
N GLU A 18 -16.56 7.13 -16.31
CA GLU A 18 -17.60 6.10 -16.28
C GLU A 18 -18.65 6.28 -15.18
N ASN A 19 -18.62 7.42 -14.48
CA ASN A 19 -19.58 7.80 -13.43
C ASN A 19 -19.62 6.83 -12.24
N TYR A 20 -18.46 6.44 -11.74
CA TYR A 20 -18.35 5.79 -10.44
C TYR A 20 -18.37 6.81 -9.29
N TYR A 21 -18.77 6.37 -8.12
CA TYR A 21 -18.70 7.20 -6.92
C TYR A 21 -17.24 7.39 -6.49
N TYR A 22 -16.84 8.63 -6.27
CA TYR A 22 -15.50 8.96 -5.79
C TYR A 22 -15.55 9.62 -4.42
N VAL A 23 -14.89 9.02 -3.43
CA VAL A 23 -14.65 9.68 -2.13
C VAL A 23 -13.49 10.65 -2.32
N ASP A 24 -13.77 11.92 -2.24
CA ASP A 24 -12.80 12.96 -2.57
C ASP A 24 -11.69 13.07 -1.53
N LYS A 25 -10.51 12.58 -1.87
CA LYS A 25 -9.27 12.70 -1.10
C LYS A 25 -8.31 13.74 -1.70
N THR A 26 -8.76 14.55 -2.65
CA THR A 26 -7.87 15.47 -3.38
C THR A 26 -7.34 16.63 -2.54
N MET A 27 -7.92 16.91 -1.35
CA MET A 27 -7.34 17.87 -0.40
C MET A 27 -5.94 17.45 0.08
N TYR A 28 -5.61 16.17 0.00
CA TYR A 28 -4.27 15.70 0.38
C TYR A 28 -3.19 16.09 -0.64
N ILE A 29 -3.54 16.45 -1.87
CA ILE A 29 -2.61 17.04 -2.85
C ILE A 29 -2.01 18.34 -2.29
N GLU A 30 -2.85 19.25 -1.83
CA GLU A 30 -2.42 20.51 -1.21
C GLU A 30 -1.59 20.26 0.06
N LYS A 31 -2.02 19.32 0.91
CA LYS A 31 -1.25 18.94 2.11
C LYS A 31 0.14 18.39 1.77
N LEU A 32 0.26 17.56 0.73
CA LEU A 32 1.54 17.02 0.26
C LEU A 32 2.43 18.12 -0.34
N GLU A 33 1.86 19.09 -1.03
CA GLU A 33 2.63 20.23 -1.55
C GLU A 33 3.13 21.18 -0.47
N ASN A 34 2.39 21.30 0.64
CA ASN A 34 2.75 22.11 1.79
C ASN A 34 3.83 21.48 2.70
N LEU A 35 4.24 20.24 2.42
CA LEU A 35 5.42 19.67 3.05
C LEU A 35 6.69 20.33 2.50
N PRO A 36 7.70 20.60 3.34
CA PRO A 36 9.00 21.09 2.86
C PRO A 36 9.72 20.04 2.00
N GLU A 37 9.44 18.76 2.23
CA GLU A 37 10.02 17.64 1.53
C GLU A 37 9.29 17.38 0.21
N LYS A 38 10.07 17.14 -0.85
CA LYS A 38 9.57 16.83 -2.20
C LYS A 38 9.65 15.35 -2.55
N ARG A 39 10.26 14.55 -1.70
CA ARG A 39 10.45 13.10 -1.87
C ARG A 39 9.77 12.42 -0.71
N ILE A 40 8.63 11.80 -0.99
CA ILE A 40 7.69 11.34 0.02
C ILE A 40 7.51 9.84 -0.14
N MET A 41 7.58 9.13 0.99
CA MET A 41 7.16 7.73 1.11
C MET A 41 5.89 7.68 1.96
N PHE A 42 4.91 6.93 1.49
CA PHE A 42 3.67 6.66 2.20
C PHE A 42 3.31 5.18 2.11
N LEU A 43 3.37 4.50 3.22
CA LEU A 43 3.12 3.08 3.33
C LEU A 43 1.74 2.84 3.98
N HIS A 44 1.05 1.85 3.46
CA HIS A 44 -0.28 1.53 3.96
C HIS A 44 -0.64 0.08 3.63
N PRO A 45 -1.43 -0.62 4.43
CA PRO A 45 -1.85 -1.98 4.11
C PRO A 45 -2.49 -2.08 2.72
N ARG A 46 -2.54 -3.29 2.18
CA ARG A 46 -3.20 -3.54 0.90
C ARG A 46 -4.69 -3.18 0.94
N LYS A 47 -5.27 -2.84 -0.23
CA LYS A 47 -6.70 -2.60 -0.41
C LYS A 47 -7.27 -1.35 0.27
N PHE A 48 -6.45 -0.36 0.60
CA PHE A 48 -6.87 0.94 1.14
C PHE A 48 -6.97 2.06 0.09
N GLY A 49 -6.62 1.81 -1.18
CA GLY A 49 -6.76 2.79 -2.26
C GLY A 49 -5.47 3.48 -2.70
N LYS A 50 -4.27 3.00 -2.31
CA LYS A 50 -2.97 3.56 -2.70
C LYS A 50 -2.84 3.77 -4.21
N THR A 51 -3.07 2.72 -5.01
CA THR A 51 -2.97 2.75 -6.47
C THR A 51 -3.94 3.75 -7.11
N LEU A 52 -5.16 3.89 -6.54
CA LEU A 52 -6.10 4.92 -6.99
C LEU A 52 -5.55 6.32 -6.70
N PHE A 53 -4.98 6.55 -5.52
CA PHE A 53 -4.41 7.85 -5.17
C PHE A 53 -3.18 8.19 -6.02
N THR A 54 -2.31 7.20 -6.35
CA THR A 54 -1.22 7.44 -7.32
C THR A 54 -1.76 7.82 -8.69
N SER A 55 -2.89 7.25 -9.13
CA SER A 55 -3.58 7.66 -10.36
C SER A 55 -4.17 9.07 -10.25
N VAL A 56 -4.67 9.48 -9.08
CA VAL A 56 -5.10 10.86 -8.83
C VAL A 56 -3.92 11.82 -8.97
N LEU A 57 -2.77 11.54 -8.34
CA LEU A 57 -1.57 12.38 -8.45
C LEU A 57 -1.08 12.46 -9.90
N GLU A 58 -1.02 11.33 -10.60
CA GLU A 58 -0.62 11.27 -12.00
C GLU A 58 -1.45 12.20 -12.86
N ASN A 59 -2.78 12.08 -12.82
CA ASN A 59 -3.67 12.90 -13.66
C ASN A 59 -3.64 14.38 -13.25
N TYR A 60 -3.43 14.71 -11.97
CA TYR A 60 -3.38 16.08 -11.49
C TYR A 60 -2.14 16.85 -11.97
N TYR A 61 -1.00 16.20 -11.88
CA TYR A 61 0.28 16.86 -12.16
C TYR A 61 0.70 16.79 -13.62
N ASP A 62 0.17 15.83 -14.39
CA ASP A 62 0.54 15.60 -15.78
C ASP A 62 0.18 16.75 -16.70
N LYS A 63 1.18 17.36 -17.32
CA LYS A 63 0.99 18.47 -18.25
C LYS A 63 0.19 18.08 -19.50
N GLU A 64 0.25 16.80 -19.92
CA GLU A 64 -0.51 16.27 -21.06
C GLU A 64 -2.00 16.01 -20.73
N LYS A 65 -2.43 16.26 -19.48
CA LYS A 65 -3.82 16.12 -19.02
C LYS A 65 -4.52 17.46 -18.76
N ALA A 66 -3.89 18.58 -19.17
CA ALA A 66 -4.42 19.92 -18.90
C ALA A 66 -5.82 20.15 -19.51
N ASP A 67 -6.10 19.60 -20.67
CA ASP A 67 -7.40 19.64 -21.36
C ASP A 67 -8.50 18.85 -20.64
N LYS A 68 -8.13 17.85 -19.85
CA LYS A 68 -9.05 17.00 -19.07
C LYS A 68 -9.28 17.47 -17.65
N PHE A 69 -8.56 18.51 -17.21
CA PHE A 69 -8.57 18.93 -15.80
C PHE A 69 -9.98 19.18 -15.28
N GLU A 70 -10.78 19.96 -16.01
CA GLU A 70 -12.15 20.31 -15.58
C GLU A 70 -13.05 19.06 -15.51
N THR A 71 -12.91 18.16 -16.46
CA THR A 71 -13.67 16.90 -16.47
C THR A 71 -13.33 16.03 -15.27
N LEU A 72 -12.05 15.91 -14.93
CA LEU A 72 -11.58 15.02 -13.88
C LEU A 72 -11.72 15.62 -12.48
N TYR A 73 -11.44 16.91 -12.34
CA TYR A 73 -11.32 17.56 -11.02
C TYR A 73 -12.36 18.63 -10.74
N GLY A 74 -13.12 19.11 -11.71
CA GLY A 74 -14.03 20.27 -11.53
C GLY A 74 -15.01 20.15 -10.36
N LYS A 75 -15.37 18.92 -9.96
CA LYS A 75 -16.25 18.64 -8.81
C LYS A 75 -15.51 18.41 -7.50
N THR A 76 -14.20 18.23 -7.52
CA THR A 76 -13.38 17.87 -6.35
C THR A 76 -12.89 19.11 -5.59
N TYR A 77 -12.35 18.88 -4.37
CA TYR A 77 -11.72 19.93 -3.58
C TYR A 77 -10.60 20.62 -4.34
N ILE A 78 -9.67 19.85 -4.92
CA ILE A 78 -8.49 20.40 -5.61
C ILE A 78 -8.88 21.06 -6.95
N GLY A 79 -9.98 20.65 -7.56
CA GLY A 79 -10.52 21.31 -8.75
C GLY A 79 -11.01 22.72 -8.47
N LYS A 80 -11.62 22.91 -7.28
CA LYS A 80 -12.07 24.23 -6.79
C LYS A 80 -10.92 25.07 -6.21
N ASN A 81 -9.85 24.43 -5.73
CA ASN A 81 -8.70 25.04 -5.10
C ASN A 81 -7.37 24.57 -5.76
N PRO A 82 -7.19 24.79 -7.09
CA PRO A 82 -6.02 24.25 -7.78
C PRO A 82 -4.73 24.93 -7.31
N THR A 83 -3.68 24.15 -7.15
CA THR A 83 -2.36 24.65 -6.80
C THR A 83 -1.61 25.17 -8.03
N LYS A 84 -0.47 25.83 -7.80
CA LYS A 84 0.42 26.30 -8.88
C LYS A 84 1.06 25.15 -9.66
N LEU A 85 1.14 23.95 -9.06
CA LEU A 85 1.78 22.78 -9.65
C LEU A 85 0.84 21.92 -10.51
N LYS A 86 -0.44 22.33 -10.62
CA LYS A 86 -1.41 21.70 -11.50
C LYS A 86 -0.88 21.60 -12.95
N ASN A 87 -0.92 20.40 -13.53
CA ASN A 87 -0.52 20.13 -14.92
C ASN A 87 0.87 20.71 -15.28
N SER A 88 1.86 20.59 -14.39
CA SER A 88 3.17 21.22 -14.54
C SER A 88 4.33 20.24 -14.67
N TYR A 89 4.08 18.92 -14.61
CA TYR A 89 5.11 17.90 -14.64
C TYR A 89 4.98 16.94 -15.82
N CYS A 90 6.11 16.36 -16.22
CA CYS A 90 6.16 15.10 -16.94
C CYS A 90 6.13 13.95 -15.91
N ILE A 91 5.16 13.06 -15.99
CA ILE A 91 4.97 11.98 -15.00
C ILE A 91 5.68 10.72 -15.44
N LEU A 92 6.66 10.28 -14.66
CA LEU A 92 7.33 8.99 -14.83
C LEU A 92 6.83 8.03 -13.76
N ARG A 93 5.99 7.08 -14.14
CA ARG A 93 5.36 6.13 -13.23
C ARG A 93 5.99 4.75 -13.35
N PHE A 94 6.32 4.16 -12.21
CA PHE A 94 6.73 2.77 -12.07
C PHE A 94 5.72 2.01 -11.21
N ASN A 95 5.45 0.75 -11.58
CA ASN A 95 4.69 -0.17 -10.76
C ASN A 95 5.43 -1.51 -10.73
N PHE A 96 5.89 -1.92 -9.57
CA PHE A 96 6.71 -3.12 -9.40
C PHE A 96 5.91 -4.36 -8.99
N SER A 97 4.58 -4.33 -9.13
CA SER A 97 3.75 -5.53 -8.91
C SER A 97 3.98 -6.60 -10.00
N GLY A 98 3.81 -7.87 -9.63
CA GLY A 98 3.83 -8.99 -10.57
C GLY A 98 5.20 -9.30 -11.20
N ILE A 99 6.29 -8.91 -10.55
CA ILE A 99 7.63 -9.37 -10.90
C ILE A 99 7.76 -10.83 -10.45
N ASN A 100 8.25 -11.71 -11.34
CA ASN A 100 8.52 -13.10 -10.97
C ASN A 100 9.73 -13.16 -10.02
N THR A 101 9.51 -13.71 -8.83
CA THR A 101 10.49 -13.80 -7.73
C THR A 101 11.04 -15.20 -7.51
N GLU A 102 10.77 -16.14 -8.41
CA GLU A 102 11.17 -17.55 -8.29
C GLU A 102 12.69 -17.72 -8.14
N ASN A 103 13.47 -16.87 -8.82
CA ASN A 103 14.92 -16.82 -8.68
C ASN A 103 15.46 -15.40 -8.96
N GLU A 104 16.73 -15.16 -8.64
CA GLU A 104 17.38 -13.85 -8.79
C GLU A 104 17.35 -13.36 -10.25
N GLU A 105 17.60 -14.24 -11.22
CA GLU A 105 17.62 -13.89 -12.65
C GLU A 105 16.24 -13.44 -13.12
N SER A 106 15.18 -14.20 -12.83
CA SER A 106 13.79 -13.87 -13.17
C SER A 106 13.38 -12.55 -12.52
N THR A 107 13.76 -12.31 -11.28
CA THR A 107 13.47 -11.05 -10.57
C THR A 107 14.14 -9.87 -11.26
N MET A 108 15.41 -10.01 -11.65
CA MET A 108 16.14 -8.94 -12.34
C MET A 108 15.63 -8.68 -13.75
N ILE A 109 15.25 -9.72 -14.48
CA ILE A 109 14.61 -9.59 -15.80
C ILE A 109 13.27 -8.82 -15.63
N GLY A 110 12.41 -9.25 -14.73
CA GLY A 110 11.12 -8.61 -14.50
C GLY A 110 11.26 -7.15 -14.02
N PHE A 111 12.23 -6.86 -13.15
CA PHE A 111 12.53 -5.49 -12.74
C PHE A 111 12.96 -4.62 -13.92
N LYS A 112 13.88 -5.13 -14.76
CA LYS A 112 14.35 -4.43 -15.96
C LYS A 112 13.22 -4.20 -16.96
N GLU A 113 12.35 -5.18 -17.18
CA GLU A 113 11.19 -5.05 -18.05
C GLU A 113 10.24 -3.94 -17.57
N LYS A 114 9.88 -3.92 -16.28
CA LYS A 114 9.04 -2.88 -15.69
C LYS A 114 9.63 -1.48 -15.88
N VAL A 115 10.92 -1.32 -15.60
CA VAL A 115 11.62 -0.05 -15.79
C VAL A 115 11.65 0.34 -17.26
N SER A 116 11.97 -0.60 -18.16
CA SER A 116 12.07 -0.35 -19.61
C SER A 116 10.73 0.07 -20.20
N ILE A 117 9.64 -0.62 -19.87
CA ILE A 117 8.28 -0.30 -20.32
C ILE A 117 7.86 1.09 -19.85
N SER A 118 8.11 1.42 -18.58
CA SER A 118 7.77 2.74 -18.01
C SER A 118 8.55 3.86 -18.70
N ILE A 119 9.83 3.67 -18.95
CA ILE A 119 10.70 4.64 -19.61
C ILE A 119 10.33 4.82 -21.09
N ASP A 120 10.09 3.74 -21.81
CA ASP A 120 9.67 3.81 -23.22
C ASP A 120 8.32 4.54 -23.37
N GLY A 121 7.35 4.21 -22.51
CA GLY A 121 6.05 4.90 -22.45
C GLY A 121 6.19 6.38 -22.15
N PHE A 122 7.04 6.74 -21.18
CA PHE A 122 7.35 8.12 -20.83
C PHE A 122 7.98 8.88 -22.00
N ALA A 123 8.99 8.32 -22.64
CA ALA A 123 9.67 8.96 -23.76
C ALA A 123 8.71 9.23 -24.93
N LYS A 124 7.88 8.24 -25.29
CA LYS A 124 6.86 8.38 -26.33
C LYS A 124 5.81 9.44 -25.96
N LYS A 125 5.30 9.42 -24.74
CA LYS A 125 4.26 10.35 -24.27
C LYS A 125 4.69 11.80 -24.34
N TYR A 126 5.93 12.11 -23.96
CA TYR A 126 6.43 13.47 -23.92
C TYR A 126 7.29 13.87 -25.13
N GLY A 127 7.32 13.03 -26.16
CA GLY A 127 8.05 13.31 -27.40
C GLY A 127 9.55 13.49 -27.18
N ILE A 128 10.15 12.58 -26.41
CA ILE A 128 11.60 12.51 -26.18
C ILE A 128 12.17 11.53 -27.18
N ASP A 129 13.16 11.97 -27.96
CA ASP A 129 13.91 11.08 -28.86
C ASP A 129 14.85 10.21 -28.02
N PHE A 130 14.32 9.08 -27.59
CA PHE A 130 14.99 8.12 -26.73
C PHE A 130 14.48 6.70 -26.98
N PHE A 131 15.42 5.77 -27.10
CA PHE A 131 15.12 4.35 -27.28
C PHE A 131 15.81 3.54 -26.17
N VAL A 132 15.06 2.67 -25.53
CA VAL A 132 15.60 1.78 -24.49
C VAL A 132 16.55 0.77 -25.14
N ASN A 133 17.85 0.88 -24.84
CA ASN A 133 18.84 -0.11 -25.24
C ASN A 133 18.81 -1.30 -24.27
N GLN A 134 18.36 -2.45 -24.75
CA GLN A 134 18.24 -3.68 -23.95
C GLN A 134 19.58 -4.29 -23.52
N GLU A 135 20.69 -3.87 -24.09
CA GLU A 135 22.04 -4.31 -23.68
C GLU A 135 22.54 -3.55 -22.44
N GLN A 136 21.97 -2.37 -22.17
CA GLN A 136 22.30 -1.60 -20.97
C GLN A 136 21.75 -2.24 -19.69
N THR A 137 22.40 -1.93 -18.57
CA THR A 137 21.88 -2.24 -17.25
C THR A 137 20.68 -1.33 -16.91
N THR A 138 19.86 -1.70 -15.95
CA THR A 138 18.66 -0.93 -15.56
C THR A 138 19.01 0.49 -15.12
N GLU A 139 20.08 0.65 -14.34
CA GLU A 139 20.60 1.95 -13.93
C GLU A 139 21.16 2.75 -15.13
N GLY A 140 21.77 2.08 -16.10
CA GLY A 140 22.24 2.71 -17.34
C GLY A 140 21.10 3.27 -18.19
N ILE A 141 20.00 2.52 -18.32
CA ILE A 141 18.78 2.97 -19.02
C ILE A 141 18.21 4.22 -18.36
N MET A 142 18.09 4.22 -17.02
CA MET A 142 17.58 5.36 -16.26
C MET A 142 18.45 6.60 -16.40
N ARG A 143 19.78 6.44 -16.31
CA ARG A 143 20.75 7.52 -16.51
C ARG A 143 20.64 8.13 -17.91
N SER A 144 20.57 7.28 -18.93
CA SER A 144 20.43 7.73 -20.32
C SER A 144 19.12 8.49 -20.56
N LEU A 145 18.01 8.08 -19.93
CA LEU A 145 16.76 8.84 -19.99
C LEU A 145 16.89 10.22 -19.34
N ILE A 146 17.47 10.30 -18.14
CA ILE A 146 17.68 11.58 -17.43
C ILE A 146 18.48 12.55 -18.28
N GLU A 147 19.58 12.10 -18.90
CA GLU A 147 20.39 12.95 -19.77
C GLU A 147 19.65 13.36 -21.06
N ALA A 148 18.93 12.43 -21.70
CA ALA A 148 18.11 12.75 -22.88
C ALA A 148 17.02 13.77 -22.56
N PHE A 149 16.34 13.60 -21.42
CA PHE A 149 15.31 14.53 -20.95
C PHE A 149 15.88 15.92 -20.69
N LYS A 150 17.00 16.00 -19.96
CA LYS A 150 17.68 17.26 -19.66
C LYS A 150 18.07 18.06 -20.89
N LEU A 151 18.53 17.36 -21.95
CA LEU A 151 18.93 18.01 -23.19
C LEU A 151 17.74 18.47 -24.03
N GLN A 152 16.66 17.68 -24.08
CA GLN A 152 15.53 17.93 -24.98
C GLN A 152 14.40 18.73 -24.34
N LYS A 153 14.28 18.71 -22.99
CA LYS A 153 13.22 19.36 -22.22
C LYS A 153 13.79 20.17 -21.04
N PRO A 154 14.69 21.14 -21.26
CA PRO A 154 15.42 21.83 -20.19
C PRO A 154 14.53 22.61 -19.22
N GLU A 155 13.35 23.07 -19.68
CA GLU A 155 12.38 23.82 -18.86
C GLU A 155 11.41 22.91 -18.10
N ASP A 156 11.30 21.64 -18.48
CA ASP A 156 10.36 20.70 -17.87
C ASP A 156 10.99 20.01 -16.66
N LYS A 157 10.13 19.52 -15.74
CA LYS A 157 10.53 18.72 -14.61
C LYS A 157 9.76 17.40 -14.58
N ILE A 158 10.40 16.39 -14.01
CA ILE A 158 9.83 15.06 -13.84
C ILE A 158 9.27 14.95 -12.41
N TYR A 159 8.04 14.44 -12.30
CA TYR A 159 7.51 13.88 -11.06
C TYR A 159 7.51 12.36 -11.18
N VAL A 160 8.27 11.69 -10.34
CA VAL A 160 8.36 10.22 -10.32
C VAL A 160 7.34 9.67 -9.34
N ILE A 161 6.50 8.74 -9.79
CA ILE A 161 5.55 8.01 -8.95
C ILE A 161 5.94 6.54 -8.95
N ILE A 162 6.21 5.97 -7.78
CA ILE A 162 6.55 4.55 -7.62
C ILE A 162 5.44 3.88 -6.79
N ASP A 163 4.69 3.00 -7.45
CA ASP A 163 3.63 2.22 -6.82
C ASP A 163 4.15 0.80 -6.52
N GLU A 164 3.75 0.27 -5.34
CA GLU A 164 4.15 -1.08 -4.89
C GLU A 164 5.66 -1.32 -4.92
N TYR A 165 6.44 -0.34 -4.40
CA TYR A 165 7.91 -0.38 -4.42
C TYR A 165 8.50 -1.62 -3.74
N ASP A 166 7.80 -2.16 -2.76
CA ASP A 166 8.21 -3.26 -1.88
C ASP A 166 7.60 -4.62 -2.29
N HIS A 167 6.78 -4.69 -3.35
CA HIS A 167 6.03 -5.90 -3.68
C HIS A 167 6.94 -7.13 -3.90
N PHE A 168 7.93 -7.01 -4.80
CA PHE A 168 8.87 -8.10 -5.05
C PHE A 168 9.81 -8.34 -3.85
N ALA A 169 10.15 -7.30 -3.12
CA ALA A 169 10.99 -7.38 -1.94
C ALA A 169 10.29 -8.16 -0.80
N ASN A 170 8.99 -7.91 -0.59
CA ASN A 170 8.18 -8.66 0.36
C ASN A 170 8.05 -10.15 -0.01
N GLU A 171 7.93 -10.45 -1.31
CA GLU A 171 7.88 -11.84 -1.78
C GLU A 171 9.24 -12.54 -1.57
N LEU A 172 10.32 -11.89 -1.97
CA LEU A 172 11.67 -12.44 -1.78
C LEU A 172 12.02 -12.63 -0.32
N LEU A 173 11.67 -11.67 0.53
CA LEU A 173 11.93 -11.77 1.96
C LEU A 173 11.21 -12.98 2.57
N GLY A 174 9.94 -13.21 2.19
CA GLY A 174 9.14 -14.32 2.70
C GLY A 174 9.56 -15.70 2.16
N PHE A 175 10.01 -15.78 0.90
CA PHE A 175 10.27 -17.07 0.24
C PHE A 175 11.75 -17.35 -0.01
N TYR A 176 12.57 -16.30 -0.25
CA TYR A 176 13.96 -16.43 -0.70
C TYR A 176 14.86 -15.37 -0.06
N PRO A 177 15.06 -15.40 1.28
CA PRO A 177 15.79 -14.34 2.00
C PRO A 177 17.23 -14.15 1.56
N GLU A 178 17.91 -15.20 1.05
CA GLU A 178 19.27 -15.07 0.50
C GLU A 178 19.27 -14.31 -0.84
N HIS A 179 18.31 -14.60 -1.74
CA HIS A 179 18.15 -13.86 -2.99
C HIS A 179 17.83 -12.39 -2.72
N PHE A 180 16.98 -12.13 -1.73
CA PHE A 180 16.70 -10.76 -1.29
C PHE A 180 17.99 -10.04 -0.88
N ARG A 181 18.83 -10.65 -0.02
CA ARG A 181 20.09 -10.05 0.41
C ARG A 181 21.02 -9.71 -0.75
N ASN A 182 21.10 -10.55 -1.77
CA ASN A 182 21.93 -10.32 -2.95
C ASN A 182 21.46 -9.13 -3.78
N LEU A 183 20.14 -9.01 -4.00
CA LEU A 183 19.54 -7.93 -4.80
C LEU A 183 19.64 -6.57 -4.13
N VAL A 184 19.57 -6.56 -2.79
CA VAL A 184 19.55 -5.33 -1.98
C VAL A 184 20.90 -4.97 -1.38
N SER A 185 21.91 -5.84 -1.47
CA SER A 185 23.28 -5.60 -0.96
C SER A 185 23.93 -4.37 -1.61
N LYS A 186 25.10 -3.94 -1.08
CA LYS A 186 25.83 -2.75 -1.54
C LYS A 186 26.08 -2.70 -3.06
N ASN A 187 26.18 -3.85 -3.72
CA ASN A 187 26.37 -3.97 -5.17
C ASN A 187 25.11 -4.39 -5.91
N GLY A 188 23.96 -4.47 -5.21
CA GLY A 188 22.69 -4.88 -5.80
C GLY A 188 22.21 -3.91 -6.89
N ARG A 189 21.71 -4.47 -8.01
CA ARG A 189 21.29 -3.68 -9.18
C ARG A 189 20.08 -2.81 -8.90
N VAL A 190 19.16 -3.27 -8.07
CA VAL A 190 17.98 -2.48 -7.66
C VAL A 190 18.42 -1.24 -6.89
N ARG A 191 19.36 -1.41 -5.96
CA ARG A 191 19.94 -0.28 -5.22
C ARG A 191 20.57 0.75 -6.14
N LYS A 192 21.41 0.32 -7.09
CA LYS A 192 22.06 1.23 -8.06
C LYS A 192 21.04 2.02 -8.87
N TRP A 193 19.92 1.41 -9.23
CA TRP A 193 18.85 2.11 -9.93
C TRP A 193 18.26 3.24 -9.07
N TYR A 194 18.01 3.01 -7.79
CA TYR A 194 17.55 4.07 -6.86
C TYR A 194 18.62 5.16 -6.65
N GLU A 195 19.90 4.81 -6.66
CA GLU A 195 21.00 5.78 -6.59
C GLU A 195 20.97 6.73 -7.80
N ILE A 196 20.73 6.22 -9.01
CA ILE A 196 20.57 7.06 -10.21
C ILE A 196 19.31 7.93 -10.13
N LEU A 197 18.21 7.39 -9.60
CA LEU A 197 17.03 8.21 -9.37
C LEU A 197 17.30 9.37 -8.39
N LYS A 198 18.10 9.13 -7.36
CA LYS A 198 18.57 10.17 -6.43
C LYS A 198 19.44 11.20 -7.14
N GLU A 199 20.43 10.78 -7.93
CA GLU A 199 21.25 11.71 -8.75
C GLU A 199 20.35 12.57 -9.65
N GLY A 200 19.28 11.99 -10.22
CA GLY A 200 18.29 12.72 -11.03
C GLY A 200 17.60 13.86 -10.29
N THR A 201 17.48 13.77 -8.93
CA THR A 201 16.85 14.84 -8.11
C THR A 201 17.70 16.11 -8.01
N GLU A 202 18.97 16.06 -8.37
CA GLU A 202 19.84 17.23 -8.46
C GLU A 202 19.62 18.04 -9.75
N THR A 203 18.89 17.45 -10.72
CA THR A 203 18.73 18.04 -12.06
C THR A 203 17.28 18.16 -12.52
N VAL A 204 16.70 17.09 -13.01
CA VAL A 204 15.40 17.10 -13.69
C VAL A 204 14.24 16.51 -12.87
N VAL A 205 14.55 15.63 -11.90
CA VAL A 205 13.51 15.05 -11.04
C VAL A 205 13.23 15.99 -9.87
N ASP A 206 12.08 16.64 -9.86
CA ASP A 206 11.72 17.59 -8.82
C ASP A 206 11.01 16.93 -7.64
N ARG A 207 10.06 16.01 -7.91
CA ARG A 207 9.28 15.34 -6.89
C ARG A 207 9.30 13.83 -7.07
N ILE A 208 9.19 13.11 -5.94
CA ILE A 208 9.04 11.65 -5.92
C ILE A 208 7.94 11.31 -4.91
N PHE A 209 7.00 10.47 -5.30
CA PHE A 209 6.01 9.86 -4.42
C PHE A 209 6.14 8.34 -4.51
N ILE A 210 6.44 7.70 -3.38
CA ILE A 210 6.63 6.25 -3.28
C ILE A 210 5.54 5.69 -2.40
N THR A 211 4.89 4.62 -2.85
CA THR A 211 3.94 3.89 -2.03
C THR A 211 4.17 2.39 -2.06
N GLY A 212 3.80 1.75 -0.97
CA GLY A 212 3.96 0.32 -0.73
C GLY A 212 3.24 -0.11 0.53
N VAL A 213 3.62 -1.25 1.08
CA VAL A 213 3.02 -1.82 2.29
C VAL A 213 3.94 -1.69 3.48
N ALA A 214 5.18 -2.17 3.40
CA ALA A 214 6.09 -2.25 4.54
C ALA A 214 7.39 -1.46 4.29
N PRO A 215 8.00 -0.87 5.33
CA PRO A 215 9.26 -0.14 5.22
C PRO A 215 10.44 -1.11 5.10
N ILE A 216 10.39 -1.97 4.09
CA ILE A 216 11.54 -2.81 3.77
C ILE A 216 12.64 -1.87 3.31
N THR A 217 13.64 -1.71 4.16
CA THR A 217 14.67 -0.75 3.86
C THR A 217 15.38 -1.08 2.57
N LEU A 218 15.12 -0.19 1.68
CA LEU A 218 16.09 0.24 0.73
C LEU A 218 17.40 0.74 1.40
N ASP A 219 17.62 0.70 2.73
CA ASP A 219 18.81 1.19 3.44
C ASP A 219 19.97 0.18 3.43
N SER A 220 19.69 -1.10 3.40
CA SER A 220 20.65 -2.01 2.80
C SER A 220 20.69 -1.78 1.28
N LEU A 221 19.59 -1.35 0.67
CA LEU A 221 19.49 -0.82 -0.68
C LEU A 221 19.97 0.63 -0.78
N THR A 222 19.88 1.45 0.28
CA THR A 222 19.96 2.90 0.16
C THR A 222 20.74 3.59 1.27
N SER A 223 21.97 3.23 1.54
CA SER A 223 22.88 4.35 1.89
C SER A 223 22.90 5.38 0.73
N GLY A 224 22.26 5.05 -0.38
CA GLY A 224 22.07 5.87 -1.58
C GLY A 224 20.73 6.60 -1.71
N PHE A 225 19.60 6.11 -1.15
CA PHE A 225 18.26 6.72 -1.30
C PHE A 225 17.63 7.21 0.02
N ASN A 226 18.41 7.69 0.94
CA ASN A 226 17.95 8.32 2.20
C ASN A 226 17.34 9.72 2.00
N ILE A 227 16.71 9.98 0.85
CA ILE A 227 16.14 11.29 0.50
C ILE A 227 14.62 11.34 0.66
N GLY A 228 13.97 10.20 0.88
CA GLY A 228 12.52 10.14 1.08
C GLY A 228 12.15 10.34 2.54
N THR A 229 11.19 11.25 2.80
CA THR A 229 10.56 11.41 4.11
C THR A 229 9.37 10.46 4.19
N ASP A 230 9.37 9.58 5.17
CA ASP A 230 8.23 8.71 5.45
C ASP A 230 7.16 9.48 6.22
N ILE A 231 5.96 9.56 5.65
CA ILE A 231 4.80 10.22 6.25
C ILE A 231 3.73 9.22 6.70
N THR A 232 4.06 7.94 6.77
CA THR A 232 3.12 6.85 7.10
C THR A 232 2.45 7.05 8.45
N GLN A 233 3.21 7.48 9.46
CA GLN A 233 2.73 7.75 10.81
C GLN A 233 2.48 9.24 11.09
N ASP A 234 2.46 10.09 10.07
CA ASP A 234 2.13 11.50 10.25
C ASP A 234 0.61 11.67 10.39
N VAL A 235 0.19 12.24 11.51
CA VAL A 235 -1.24 12.44 11.85
C VAL A 235 -2.03 13.18 10.78
N ARG A 236 -1.37 14.07 10.01
CA ARG A 236 -1.99 14.84 8.92
C ARG A 236 -2.50 13.96 7.79
N PHE A 237 -1.94 12.74 7.65
CA PHE A 237 -2.20 11.81 6.55
C PHE A 237 -2.91 10.51 6.98
N ASN A 238 -3.25 10.36 8.27
CA ASN A 238 -3.93 9.15 8.77
C ASN A 238 -5.23 8.80 7.99
N GLU A 239 -5.96 9.81 7.52
CA GLU A 239 -7.23 9.64 6.80
C GLU A 239 -7.08 9.76 5.26
N MET A 240 -5.85 9.82 4.74
CA MET A 240 -5.60 9.95 3.30
C MET A 240 -6.05 8.73 2.52
N MET A 241 -5.94 7.54 3.11
CA MET A 241 -6.43 6.28 2.56
C MET A 241 -7.54 5.71 3.43
N GLY A 242 -8.33 4.78 2.85
CA GLY A 242 -9.49 4.23 3.54
C GLY A 242 -10.66 5.19 3.61
N PHE A 243 -11.68 4.85 4.39
CA PHE A 243 -12.86 5.70 4.61
C PHE A 243 -13.01 6.06 6.08
N THR A 244 -13.34 7.31 6.35
CA THR A 244 -13.86 7.73 7.64
C THR A 244 -15.34 7.33 7.77
N LYS A 245 -15.86 7.33 8.98
CA LYS A 245 -17.28 7.07 9.23
C LYS A 245 -18.18 8.07 8.47
N ASN A 246 -17.80 9.34 8.42
CA ASN A 246 -18.60 10.36 7.73
C ASN A 246 -18.63 10.12 6.22
N GLU A 247 -17.49 9.81 5.60
CA GLU A 247 -17.42 9.46 4.19
C GLU A 247 -18.26 8.21 3.87
N LEU A 248 -18.24 7.22 4.75
CA LEU A 248 -19.10 6.03 4.59
C LEU A 248 -20.59 6.39 4.61
N ILE A 249 -21.01 7.26 5.53
CA ILE A 249 -22.40 7.76 5.58
C ILE A 249 -22.75 8.54 4.30
N GLU A 250 -21.82 9.34 3.76
CA GLU A 250 -22.03 10.06 2.50
C GLU A 250 -22.18 9.08 1.32
N ILE A 251 -21.40 8.00 1.28
CA ILE A 251 -21.58 6.92 0.28
C ILE A 251 -22.98 6.34 0.38
N LEU A 252 -23.44 5.97 1.59
CA LEU A 252 -24.75 5.38 1.81
C LEU A 252 -25.89 6.34 1.36
N ASN A 253 -25.78 7.62 1.71
CA ASN A 253 -26.74 8.64 1.28
C ASN A 253 -26.75 8.80 -0.24
N SER A 254 -25.60 8.76 -0.90
CA SER A 254 -25.49 8.87 -2.36
C SER A 254 -26.13 7.69 -3.09
N GLN A 255 -26.30 6.57 -2.41
CA GLN A 255 -26.92 5.35 -2.91
C GLN A 255 -28.40 5.22 -2.52
N ASP A 256 -29.01 6.32 -1.99
CA ASP A 256 -30.39 6.35 -1.52
C ASP A 256 -30.74 5.24 -0.51
N ILE A 257 -29.75 4.79 0.27
CA ILE A 257 -29.99 3.80 1.34
C ILE A 257 -30.68 4.50 2.50
N LEU A 258 -31.84 3.98 2.89
CA LEU A 258 -32.68 4.60 3.91
C LEU A 258 -32.00 4.61 5.28
N LYS A 259 -32.34 5.56 6.14
CA LYS A 259 -31.71 5.67 7.47
C LYS A 259 -31.90 4.40 8.33
N GLU A 260 -33.07 3.79 8.25
CA GLU A 260 -33.38 2.54 8.94
C GLU A 260 -32.47 1.38 8.46
N GLU A 261 -32.15 1.35 7.17
CA GLU A 261 -31.21 0.38 6.59
C GLU A 261 -29.77 0.73 7.02
N GLN A 262 -29.39 2.01 7.03
CA GLN A 262 -28.08 2.46 7.51
C GLN A 262 -27.85 2.08 8.98
N GLU A 263 -28.86 2.19 9.83
CA GLU A 263 -28.81 1.76 11.24
C GLU A 263 -28.55 0.26 11.40
N GLN A 264 -28.97 -0.56 10.42
CA GLN A 264 -28.69 -2.00 10.42
C GLN A 264 -27.30 -2.35 9.90
N ILE A 265 -26.86 -1.71 8.82
CA ILE A 265 -25.61 -2.09 8.15
C ILE A 265 -24.36 -1.42 8.72
N LEU A 266 -24.45 -0.19 9.22
CA LEU A 266 -23.30 0.53 9.80
C LEU A 266 -22.65 -0.21 10.99
N PRO A 267 -23.38 -0.80 11.94
CA PRO A 267 -22.78 -1.60 13.01
C PRO A 267 -22.04 -2.83 12.47
N ILE A 268 -22.59 -3.50 11.46
CA ILE A 268 -21.95 -4.66 10.81
C ILE A 268 -20.65 -4.23 10.10
N MET A 269 -20.69 -3.14 9.34
CA MET A 269 -19.51 -2.62 8.66
C MET A 269 -18.45 -2.15 9.65
N LYS A 270 -18.88 -1.50 10.76
CA LYS A 270 -17.97 -1.07 11.81
C LYS A 270 -17.24 -2.25 12.44
N GLU A 271 -17.96 -3.29 12.82
CA GLU A 271 -17.40 -4.46 13.48
C GLU A 271 -16.44 -5.25 12.59
N ASN A 272 -16.65 -5.23 11.27
CA ASN A 272 -15.90 -6.05 10.32
C ASN A 272 -14.83 -5.31 9.54
N TYR A 273 -14.93 -3.99 9.33
CA TYR A 273 -14.06 -3.26 8.40
C TYR A 273 -13.41 -2.00 8.98
N ASP A 274 -13.87 -1.52 10.15
CA ASP A 274 -13.31 -0.37 10.88
C ASP A 274 -12.11 -0.77 11.73
N GLY A 275 -11.60 0.15 12.51
CA GLY A 275 -10.65 -0.09 13.58
C GLY A 275 -9.21 0.25 13.23
N TYR A 276 -8.91 0.62 11.99
CA TYR A 276 -7.53 0.95 11.60
C TYR A 276 -7.11 2.35 12.04
N LYS A 277 -5.94 2.43 12.66
CA LYS A 277 -5.30 3.66 13.10
C LYS A 277 -3.80 3.55 12.84
N PHE A 278 -3.27 4.48 12.05
CA PHE A 278 -1.89 4.42 11.56
C PHE A 278 -0.96 5.46 12.20
N CYS A 279 -1.45 6.23 13.14
CA CYS A 279 -0.68 7.19 13.89
C CYS A 279 -1.20 7.21 15.33
N LEU A 280 -0.29 7.30 16.30
CA LEU A 280 -0.66 7.30 17.72
C LEU A 280 -1.57 8.49 18.07
N GLU A 281 -1.30 9.65 17.49
CA GLU A 281 -2.04 10.89 17.73
C GLU A 281 -3.35 10.99 16.94
N ALA A 282 -3.62 10.06 16.02
CA ALA A 282 -4.84 10.08 15.24
C ALA A 282 -6.08 9.94 16.13
N LYS A 283 -7.07 10.79 15.87
CA LYS A 283 -8.34 10.81 16.63
C LYS A 283 -9.35 9.79 16.09
N ASN A 284 -9.34 9.56 14.80
CA ASN A 284 -10.31 8.73 14.10
C ASN A 284 -9.70 7.41 13.68
N GLN A 285 -10.47 6.35 13.78
CA GLN A 285 -10.23 5.08 13.12
C GLN A 285 -10.78 5.14 11.69
N ILE A 286 -10.27 4.26 10.83
CA ILE A 286 -10.56 4.23 9.41
C ILE A 286 -11.05 2.84 9.01
N TYR A 287 -12.00 2.82 8.08
CA TYR A 287 -12.49 1.61 7.44
C TYR A 287 -11.59 1.21 6.27
N ASN A 288 -11.40 -0.09 6.09
CA ASN A 288 -10.82 -0.61 4.86
C ASN A 288 -11.76 -0.32 3.68
N SER A 289 -11.34 0.55 2.76
CA SER A 289 -12.17 1.03 1.66
C SER A 289 -12.63 -0.08 0.71
N ASN A 290 -11.76 -1.01 0.38
CA ASN A 290 -12.09 -2.10 -0.54
C ASN A 290 -13.13 -3.06 0.06
N MET A 291 -13.02 -3.39 1.34
CA MET A 291 -14.00 -4.22 2.03
C MET A 291 -15.35 -3.53 2.15
N CYS A 292 -15.37 -2.21 2.43
CA CYS A 292 -16.59 -1.43 2.41
C CYS A 292 -17.24 -1.43 1.02
N LEU A 293 -16.46 -1.23 -0.03
CA LEU A 293 -16.97 -1.25 -1.40
C LEU A 293 -17.46 -2.64 -1.81
N TYR A 294 -16.78 -3.72 -1.39
CA TYR A 294 -17.25 -5.09 -1.60
C TYR A 294 -18.62 -5.31 -0.97
N PHE A 295 -18.78 -4.95 0.31
CA PHE A 295 -20.04 -5.07 1.04
C PHE A 295 -21.15 -4.27 0.35
N LEU A 296 -20.90 -2.99 0.06
CA LEU A 296 -21.88 -2.10 -0.52
C LEU A 296 -22.29 -2.52 -1.94
N ASN A 297 -21.35 -2.97 -2.77
CA ASN A 297 -21.65 -3.47 -4.10
C ASN A 297 -22.61 -4.65 -4.02
N ARG A 298 -22.37 -5.62 -3.12
CA ARG A 298 -23.25 -6.77 -2.91
C ARG A 298 -24.59 -6.37 -2.29
N TYR A 299 -24.58 -5.46 -1.32
CA TYR A 299 -25.81 -4.98 -0.69
C TYR A 299 -26.73 -4.29 -1.72
N ILE A 300 -26.19 -3.42 -2.55
CA ILE A 300 -26.92 -2.67 -3.58
C ILE A 300 -27.46 -3.65 -4.67
N GLU A 301 -26.65 -4.62 -5.08
CA GLU A 301 -27.03 -5.59 -6.10
C GLU A 301 -28.16 -6.51 -5.65
N PHE A 302 -28.11 -7.01 -4.42
CA PHE A 302 -29.04 -8.05 -3.93
C PHE A 302 -30.10 -7.57 -2.93
N GLY A 303 -30.03 -6.32 -2.47
CA GLY A 303 -30.95 -5.76 -1.47
C GLY A 303 -30.88 -6.45 -0.10
N LYS A 304 -29.79 -7.12 0.23
CA LYS A 304 -29.61 -7.84 1.50
C LYS A 304 -28.15 -7.87 1.94
N ILE A 305 -27.94 -8.03 3.24
CA ILE A 305 -26.61 -8.17 3.83
C ILE A 305 -25.90 -9.39 3.23
N PRO A 306 -24.65 -9.22 2.73
CA PRO A 306 -23.88 -10.35 2.19
C PRO A 306 -23.66 -11.45 3.23
N THR A 307 -23.84 -12.71 2.83
CA THR A 307 -23.58 -13.86 3.71
C THR A 307 -22.09 -14.06 3.96
N LYS A 308 -21.24 -13.68 3.00
CA LYS A 308 -19.77 -13.64 3.15
C LYS A 308 -19.34 -12.20 3.30
N LEU A 309 -18.77 -11.87 4.44
CA LEU A 309 -18.29 -10.52 4.75
C LEU A 309 -16.83 -10.31 4.33
N ILE A 310 -16.13 -11.39 3.95
CA ILE A 310 -14.74 -11.37 3.48
C ILE A 310 -14.73 -11.59 1.97
N ASP A 311 -14.01 -10.72 1.27
CA ASP A 311 -13.66 -10.94 -0.14
C ASP A 311 -12.57 -12.01 -0.24
N VAL A 312 -12.82 -13.06 -1.05
CA VAL A 312 -11.87 -14.16 -1.26
C VAL A 312 -10.52 -13.67 -1.78
N ASN A 313 -10.52 -12.61 -2.61
CA ASN A 313 -9.28 -12.02 -3.13
C ASN A 313 -8.44 -11.34 -2.03
N ILE A 314 -9.06 -10.94 -0.94
CA ILE A 314 -8.35 -10.41 0.23
C ILE A 314 -7.78 -11.54 1.07
N ALA A 315 -8.54 -12.61 1.28
CA ALA A 315 -8.10 -13.77 2.04
C ALA A 315 -6.81 -14.41 1.45
N SER A 316 -6.72 -14.49 0.11
CA SER A 316 -5.54 -15.04 -0.57
C SER A 316 -4.27 -14.20 -0.41
N ASP A 317 -4.39 -12.88 -0.29
CA ASP A 317 -3.24 -11.98 -0.08
C ASP A 317 -2.60 -12.18 1.30
N TYR A 318 -3.36 -12.73 2.23
CA TYR A 318 -2.91 -12.93 3.62
C TYR A 318 -2.31 -14.32 3.90
N SER A 319 -2.47 -15.30 3.00
CA SER A 319 -1.85 -16.63 3.16
C SER A 319 -0.31 -16.62 3.16
N LYS A 320 0.29 -15.52 2.66
CA LYS A 320 1.76 -15.33 2.64
C LYS A 320 2.37 -15.03 4.01
N ILE A 321 1.56 -14.70 5.00
CA ILE A 321 2.04 -14.25 6.32
C ILE A 321 2.70 -15.35 7.13
N GLY A 322 2.16 -16.56 7.08
CA GLY A 322 2.79 -17.70 7.74
C GLY A 322 4.29 -17.77 7.42
N LYS A 323 4.62 -17.62 6.14
CA LYS A 323 6.01 -17.66 5.65
C LYS A 323 6.85 -16.46 6.09
N MET A 324 6.26 -15.27 6.20
CA MET A 324 6.97 -14.09 6.73
C MET A 324 7.23 -14.22 8.24
N LEU A 325 6.32 -14.87 8.96
CA LEU A 325 6.50 -15.19 10.37
C LEU A 325 7.63 -16.21 10.60
N ASP A 326 7.94 -17.05 9.62
CA ASP A 326 9.06 -18.00 9.69
C ASP A 326 10.44 -17.31 9.67
N LEU A 327 10.51 -16.03 9.30
CA LEU A 327 11.74 -15.23 9.39
C LEU A 327 12.11 -14.89 10.84
N CYS A 328 11.15 -14.86 11.75
CA CYS A 328 11.39 -14.62 13.16
C CYS A 328 11.71 -15.94 13.87
N LYS A 329 12.96 -16.10 14.34
CA LYS A 329 13.45 -17.30 15.05
C LYS A 329 13.28 -17.23 16.57
N GLY A 330 12.56 -16.23 17.10
CA GLY A 330 12.37 -16.02 18.54
C GLY A 330 11.50 -17.09 19.21
N GLU A 331 11.85 -17.48 20.43
CA GLU A 331 11.07 -18.43 21.25
C GLU A 331 9.66 -17.91 21.57
N ASN A 332 9.47 -16.57 21.61
CA ASN A 332 8.20 -15.91 21.93
C ASN A 332 7.28 -15.74 20.73
N ARG A 333 7.68 -16.18 19.52
CA ARG A 333 6.86 -16.06 18.30
C ARG A 333 5.44 -16.59 18.47
N LEU A 334 5.31 -17.80 19.03
CA LEU A 334 4.00 -18.43 19.26
C LEU A 334 3.17 -17.66 20.29
N GLU A 335 3.83 -17.07 21.29
CA GLU A 335 3.14 -16.25 22.30
C GLU A 335 2.60 -14.96 21.70
N ILE A 336 3.35 -14.30 20.81
CA ILE A 336 2.90 -13.10 20.09
C ILE A 336 1.69 -13.44 19.22
N LEU A 337 1.77 -14.52 18.44
CA LEU A 337 0.65 -14.99 17.62
C LEU A 337 -0.57 -15.33 18.48
N ARG A 338 -0.38 -16.03 19.60
CA ARG A 338 -1.46 -16.35 20.54
C ARG A 338 -2.14 -15.10 21.05
N LYS A 339 -1.39 -14.11 21.52
CA LYS A 339 -1.92 -12.82 21.98
C LYS A 339 -2.69 -12.11 20.85
N THR A 340 -2.11 -12.07 19.67
CA THR A 340 -2.75 -11.48 18.50
C THR A 340 -4.10 -12.13 18.21
N VAL A 341 -4.17 -13.48 18.11
CA VAL A 341 -5.43 -14.21 17.85
C VAL A 341 -6.47 -14.02 18.95
N GLN A 342 -6.02 -13.96 20.21
CA GLN A 342 -6.91 -13.73 21.35
C GLN A 342 -7.43 -12.29 21.42
N GLY A 343 -6.80 -11.37 20.67
CA GLY A 343 -7.11 -9.94 20.72
C GLY A 343 -6.58 -9.27 21.99
N GLU A 344 -5.56 -9.87 22.61
CA GLU A 344 -4.84 -9.27 23.72
C GLU A 344 -3.94 -8.14 23.18
N PRO A 345 -3.88 -6.99 23.86
CA PRO A 345 -3.00 -5.91 23.43
C PRO A 345 -1.52 -6.28 23.54
N ILE A 346 -0.74 -5.81 22.59
CA ILE A 346 0.72 -5.97 22.53
C ILE A 346 1.36 -4.60 22.59
N ASN A 347 2.12 -4.32 23.64
CA ASN A 347 2.86 -3.07 23.77
C ASN A 347 4.21 -3.21 23.08
N ASN A 348 4.41 -2.49 22.00
CA ASN A 348 5.68 -2.55 21.25
C ASN A 348 5.88 -1.31 20.40
N ASN A 349 7.15 -0.94 20.21
CA ASN A 349 7.50 0.09 19.24
C ASN A 349 7.27 -0.40 17.80
N ILE A 350 6.90 0.51 16.91
CA ILE A 350 6.78 0.24 15.48
C ILE A 350 8.09 0.63 14.81
N VAL A 351 8.75 -0.34 14.19
CA VAL A 351 10.01 -0.13 13.47
C VAL A 351 9.74 0.65 12.19
N GLU A 352 10.39 1.79 12.03
CA GLU A 352 10.26 2.61 10.83
C GLU A 352 11.07 2.07 9.63
N LYS A 353 12.00 1.15 9.90
CA LYS A 353 12.91 0.60 8.90
C LYS A 353 13.31 -0.82 9.23
N PHE A 354 12.93 -1.79 8.40
CA PHE A 354 13.42 -3.16 8.54
C PHE A 354 14.80 -3.32 7.92
N ASN A 355 15.74 -3.89 8.64
CA ASN A 355 17.05 -4.24 8.11
C ASN A 355 17.09 -5.75 7.79
N PRO A 356 16.91 -6.15 6.55
CA PRO A 356 16.81 -7.56 6.17
C PRO A 356 18.16 -8.30 6.19
N THR A 357 19.26 -7.60 6.45
CA THR A 357 20.59 -8.23 6.64
C THR A 357 20.79 -8.73 8.07
N ILE A 358 19.92 -8.34 9.00
CA ILE A 358 19.89 -8.76 10.39
C ILE A 358 18.76 -9.78 10.57
N GLU A 359 18.90 -10.71 11.50
CA GLU A 359 17.79 -11.61 11.84
C GLU A 359 16.60 -10.81 12.38
N PHE A 360 15.41 -11.14 11.90
CA PHE A 360 14.16 -10.54 12.37
C PHE A 360 13.95 -10.90 13.84
N ASN A 361 13.76 -9.89 14.66
CA ASN A 361 13.41 -10.02 16.06
C ASN A 361 11.90 -9.88 16.29
N GLU A 362 11.46 -9.97 17.53
CA GLU A 362 10.04 -9.86 17.91
C GLU A 362 9.44 -8.49 17.51
N THR A 363 10.18 -7.41 17.71
CA THR A 363 9.73 -6.04 17.34
C THR A 363 9.55 -5.89 15.85
N ASP A 364 10.45 -6.49 15.05
CA ASP A 364 10.31 -6.51 13.59
C ASP A 364 9.06 -7.28 13.15
N MET A 365 8.79 -8.44 13.78
CA MET A 365 7.61 -9.26 13.51
C MET A 365 6.32 -8.50 13.83
N ILE A 366 6.21 -7.90 15.01
CA ILE A 366 5.04 -7.13 15.43
C ILE A 366 4.83 -5.93 14.49
N SER A 367 5.91 -5.23 14.14
CA SER A 367 5.87 -4.11 13.21
C SER A 367 5.41 -4.54 11.81
N MET A 368 5.87 -5.71 11.34
CA MET A 368 5.43 -6.27 10.07
C MET A 368 3.93 -6.57 10.07
N LEU A 369 3.39 -7.18 11.15
CA LEU A 369 1.96 -7.40 11.31
C LEU A 369 1.17 -6.10 11.28
N TYR A 370 1.70 -5.02 11.86
CA TYR A 370 1.10 -3.69 11.80
C TYR A 370 1.08 -3.14 10.37
N TYR A 371 2.19 -3.15 9.64
CA TYR A 371 2.26 -2.65 8.25
C TYR A 371 1.40 -3.46 7.29
N LEU A 372 1.26 -4.74 7.52
CA LEU A 372 0.37 -5.60 6.74
C LEU A 372 -1.11 -5.41 7.09
N GLY A 373 -1.42 -4.68 8.17
CA GLY A 373 -2.78 -4.37 8.61
C GLY A 373 -3.43 -5.46 9.47
N TYR A 374 -2.65 -6.40 10.04
CA TYR A 374 -3.16 -7.36 11.03
C TYR A 374 -3.27 -6.75 12.40
N LEU A 375 -2.36 -5.84 12.73
CA LEU A 375 -2.39 -5.06 13.94
C LEU A 375 -2.68 -3.59 13.61
N THR A 376 -3.26 -2.92 14.55
CA THR A 376 -3.55 -1.49 14.53
C THR A 376 -3.23 -0.87 15.88
N ILE A 377 -2.99 0.42 15.93
CA ILE A 377 -2.81 1.16 17.19
C ILE A 377 -4.17 1.28 17.89
N SER A 378 -4.30 0.70 19.06
CA SER A 378 -5.52 0.78 19.91
C SER A 378 -5.38 1.81 21.03
N GLY A 379 -4.16 2.03 21.51
CA GLY A 379 -3.86 2.91 22.62
C GLY A 379 -2.37 3.20 22.76
N GLU A 380 -2.01 3.67 23.95
CA GLU A 380 -0.65 3.94 24.37
C GLU A 380 -0.47 3.49 25.81
N ASP A 381 0.63 2.81 26.11
CA ASP A 381 1.05 2.47 27.46
C ASP A 381 2.51 2.86 27.67
N LEU A 382 2.77 3.73 28.66
CA LEU A 382 4.11 4.22 29.00
C LEU A 382 4.92 4.78 27.81
N GLY A 383 4.25 5.43 26.85
CA GLY A 383 4.89 6.00 25.67
C GLY A 383 5.11 5.01 24.52
N MET A 384 4.67 3.76 24.67
CA MET A 384 4.70 2.75 23.62
C MET A 384 3.32 2.55 23.01
N PRO A 385 3.21 2.37 21.69
CA PRO A 385 1.95 1.98 21.06
C PRO A 385 1.43 0.65 21.61
N GLU A 386 0.14 0.63 21.94
CA GLU A 386 -0.60 -0.59 22.21
C GLU A 386 -1.24 -1.06 20.90
N LEU A 387 -0.97 -2.29 20.49
CA LEU A 387 -1.36 -2.87 19.22
C LEU A 387 -2.37 -4.00 19.44
N THR A 388 -3.45 -4.01 18.63
CA THR A 388 -4.48 -5.06 18.66
C THR A 388 -4.95 -5.39 17.24
N ILE A 389 -5.73 -6.47 17.09
CA ILE A 389 -6.43 -6.76 15.82
C ILE A 389 -7.48 -5.67 15.57
N PRO A 390 -7.55 -5.09 14.34
CA PRO A 390 -8.47 -3.99 14.07
C PRO A 390 -9.95 -4.39 14.08
N ASN A 391 -10.30 -5.59 13.59
CA ASN A 391 -11.70 -5.98 13.39
C ASN A 391 -11.90 -7.49 13.27
N LYS A 392 -13.17 -7.91 13.19
CA LYS A 392 -13.54 -9.33 13.11
C LYS A 392 -13.06 -10.04 11.84
N VAL A 393 -13.01 -9.33 10.71
CA VAL A 393 -12.52 -9.93 9.45
C VAL A 393 -11.06 -10.30 9.58
N MET A 394 -10.23 -9.42 10.13
CA MET A 394 -8.81 -9.71 10.34
C MET A 394 -8.61 -10.88 11.31
N LYS A 395 -9.42 -10.96 12.36
CA LYS A 395 -9.41 -12.10 13.28
C LYS A 395 -9.80 -13.44 12.62
N GLN A 396 -10.68 -13.41 11.61
CA GLN A 396 -11.04 -14.62 10.86
C GLN A 396 -9.95 -15.03 9.85
N ILE A 397 -9.31 -14.08 9.18
CA ILE A 397 -8.25 -14.34 8.20
C ILE A 397 -7.06 -15.01 8.90
N GLU A 398 -6.68 -14.55 10.07
CA GLU A 398 -5.59 -15.13 10.85
C GLU A 398 -5.87 -16.59 11.20
N ARG A 399 -7.10 -16.95 11.52
CA ARG A 399 -7.51 -18.35 11.74
C ARG A 399 -7.40 -19.21 10.49
N TYR A 400 -7.62 -18.65 9.29
CA TYR A 400 -7.47 -19.40 8.03
C TYR A 400 -6.01 -19.62 7.65
N SER A 401 -5.11 -18.68 7.94
CA SER A 401 -3.67 -18.84 7.67
C SER A 401 -3.03 -19.92 8.55
N GLU A 402 -3.48 -20.08 9.78
CA GLU A 402 -3.04 -21.15 10.67
C GLU A 402 -3.39 -22.56 10.13
N PHE A 403 -4.49 -22.71 9.40
CA PHE A 403 -4.95 -24.03 8.92
C PHE A 403 -4.23 -24.52 7.67
N GLU A 404 -3.73 -23.67 6.79
CA GLU A 404 -3.04 -24.08 5.56
C GLU A 404 -1.54 -24.32 5.77
N ASP A 405 -0.87 -23.52 6.59
CA ASP A 405 0.59 -23.58 6.75
C ASP A 405 1.07 -24.57 7.84
N ILE A 406 0.19 -25.01 8.73
CA ILE A 406 0.53 -25.97 9.79
C ILE A 406 0.61 -27.43 9.28
N LYS A 407 0.12 -27.72 8.08
CA LYS A 407 0.10 -29.10 7.55
C LYS A 407 1.49 -29.67 7.28
N ASP A 408 2.51 -28.85 7.09
CA ASP A 408 3.82 -29.28 6.59
C ASP A 408 4.99 -29.08 7.58
N ILE A 409 4.73 -28.68 8.83
CA ILE A 409 5.80 -28.54 9.83
C ILE A 409 6.03 -29.87 10.54
N GLU A 410 7.12 -30.55 10.21
CA GLU A 410 7.60 -31.75 10.91
C GLU A 410 7.85 -31.45 12.40
N GLY A 411 7.13 -32.13 13.29
CA GLY A 411 7.30 -32.03 14.76
C GLY A 411 6.23 -31.19 15.47
N LEU A 412 5.27 -30.59 14.79
CA LEU A 412 4.15 -29.90 15.42
C LEU A 412 3.05 -30.88 15.83
N ARG A 413 2.64 -30.79 17.10
CA ARG A 413 1.44 -31.49 17.58
C ARG A 413 0.20 -30.85 16.93
N LYS A 414 -0.63 -31.63 16.30
CA LYS A 414 -1.88 -31.17 15.66
C LYS A 414 -2.96 -30.99 16.72
N TYR A 415 -3.57 -29.83 16.74
CA TYR A 415 -4.72 -29.54 17.61
C TYR A 415 -5.93 -29.21 16.75
N THR A 416 -7.06 -29.83 17.07
CA THR A 416 -8.34 -29.39 16.56
C THR A 416 -8.92 -28.34 17.51
N ILE A 417 -9.14 -27.14 17.01
CA ILE A 417 -9.76 -26.06 17.77
C ILE A 417 -11.20 -25.94 17.31
N VAL A 418 -12.14 -26.34 18.16
CA VAL A 418 -13.58 -26.17 17.91
C VAL A 418 -14.10 -25.04 18.78
N VAL A 419 -14.63 -24.00 18.16
CA VAL A 419 -15.31 -22.91 18.85
C VAL A 419 -16.81 -23.12 18.77
N ALA A 420 -17.42 -23.45 19.90
CA ALA A 420 -18.86 -23.56 20.03
C ALA A 420 -19.39 -22.46 20.98
N GLY A 421 -19.93 -21.41 20.42
CA GLY A 421 -20.39 -20.24 21.23
C GLY A 421 -19.22 -19.49 21.86
N ASN A 422 -19.22 -19.38 23.19
CA ASN A 422 -18.15 -18.72 23.98
C ASN A 422 -17.11 -19.73 24.54
N GLU A 423 -17.17 -20.99 24.16
CA GLU A 423 -16.29 -22.02 24.66
C GLU A 423 -15.30 -22.47 23.57
N LEU A 424 -14.04 -22.61 23.95
CA LEU A 424 -12.93 -23.05 23.12
C LEU A 424 -12.54 -24.46 23.53
N TYR A 425 -12.70 -25.42 22.64
CA TYR A 425 -12.24 -26.78 22.83
C TYR A 425 -10.97 -26.99 22.02
N ILE A 426 -9.89 -27.39 22.69
CA ILE A 426 -8.61 -27.72 22.06
C ILE A 426 -8.39 -29.20 22.29
N GLU A 427 -8.34 -29.97 21.21
CA GLU A 427 -8.05 -31.40 21.23
C GLU A 427 -6.77 -31.65 20.42
N GLU A 428 -5.79 -32.33 21.06
CA GLU A 428 -4.56 -32.76 20.40
C GLU A 428 -4.87 -34.00 19.56
N ILE A 429 -4.55 -33.99 18.24
CA ILE A 429 -4.77 -35.10 17.33
C ILE A 429 -3.46 -35.85 17.09
#